data_b81f51cec5515820b3ff08361eb741eb
#
_entry.id   b81f51cec5515820b3ff08361eb741eb
#
_cell.length_a   1.000
_cell.length_b   1.000
_cell.length_c   1.000
_cell.angle_alpha   90.00
_cell.angle_beta   90.00
_cell.angle_gamma   90.00
#
_symmetry.space_group_name_H-M   'P 1'
#
loop_
_entity.id
_entity.type
_entity.pdbx_description
1 polymer ?
#
loop_
_entity_poly.entity_id
_entity_poly.type
_entity_poly.pdbx_seq_one_letter_code
_entity_poly.pdbx_strand_id
1 'polypeptide(L)'
;MSNTLIKNFIEGFSIEVVPNSAAKVESFAQILPKGTRVYIAHLSEKEDIKTMVATAKKINEEGFKVMPHFPARIIKNKSMLSEWISMYQNEANVDQALLLAGGSSDVLGEFDSSIKLIETGLFDQAGFKRLHVAGHPEGSIDIDPDGGIKNASEALSWKQEFSKRTDAQMAIATQFCFDADAVSKWANSIKNTGIDIPIHIGIAGPAKLQTLLKFSIECGIGPSMKVLTKRAKDITKLLLPYKPTEILEGLANHKIKDPELNIEQVHFFPIGGIKQTADYIKEINQ
;
A
#
# COMPACT_ATOMS: atom_id res chain seq x y z
N MET A 1 5.48 7.20 27.05
CA MET A 1 6.63 6.96 26.14
C MET A 1 6.21 6.20 24.86
N SER A 2 5.47 5.11 24.95
CA SER A 2 5.03 4.33 23.77
C SER A 2 4.20 5.15 22.76
N ASN A 3 3.19 5.90 23.21
CA ASN A 3 2.34 6.71 22.32
C ASN A 3 3.13 7.78 21.55
N THR A 4 4.07 8.46 22.18
CA THR A 4 4.90 9.48 21.49
C THR A 4 5.78 8.87 20.41
N LEU A 5 6.31 7.67 20.67
CA LEU A 5 7.13 6.94 19.71
C LEU A 5 6.31 6.56 18.46
N ILE A 6 5.14 5.97 18.66
CA ILE A 6 4.25 5.57 17.55
C ILE A 6 3.74 6.82 16.83
N LYS A 7 3.35 7.88 17.55
CA LYS A 7 2.91 9.15 16.96
C LYS A 7 3.93 9.71 15.96
N ASN A 8 5.20 9.77 16.35
CA ASN A 8 6.27 10.26 15.47
C ASN A 8 6.47 9.32 14.27
N PHE A 9 6.35 8.00 14.48
CA PHE A 9 6.56 7.01 13.43
C PHE A 9 5.45 7.01 12.37
N ILE A 10 4.20 7.31 12.76
CA ILE A 10 3.07 7.38 11.83
C ILE A 10 2.86 8.78 11.23
N GLU A 11 3.69 9.76 11.56
CA GLU A 11 3.57 11.11 11.00
C GLU A 11 3.60 11.05 9.47
N GLY A 12 2.69 11.79 8.82
CA GLY A 12 2.58 11.79 7.36
C GLY A 12 2.02 10.51 6.75
N PHE A 13 1.40 9.62 7.53
CA PHE A 13 0.83 8.35 7.05
C PHE A 13 -0.04 8.51 5.80
N SER A 14 -0.22 7.40 5.08
CA SER A 14 -1.21 7.26 4.01
C SER A 14 -2.24 6.19 4.36
N ILE A 15 -3.36 6.19 3.66
CA ILE A 15 -4.45 5.23 3.87
C ILE A 15 -4.98 4.73 2.53
N GLU A 16 -5.46 3.48 2.49
CA GLU A 16 -6.09 2.89 1.32
C GLU A 16 -7.61 2.88 1.44
N VAL A 17 -8.30 3.04 0.33
CA VAL A 17 -9.76 2.89 0.23
C VAL A 17 -10.13 2.13 -1.03
N VAL A 18 -11.31 1.51 -1.03
CA VAL A 18 -11.99 1.07 -2.24
C VAL A 18 -13.22 1.97 -2.47
N PRO A 19 -13.72 2.15 -3.72
CA PRO A 19 -14.85 3.04 -4.01
C PRO A 19 -16.05 2.80 -3.11
N ASN A 20 -16.43 1.54 -2.90
CA ASN A 20 -17.57 1.17 -2.05
C ASN A 20 -17.41 1.60 -0.57
N SER A 21 -16.19 1.60 -0.05
CA SER A 21 -15.92 2.07 1.32
C SER A 21 -15.83 3.59 1.38
N ALA A 22 -15.22 4.22 0.37
CA ALA A 22 -15.11 5.67 0.24
C ALA A 22 -16.48 6.35 0.09
N ALA A 23 -17.42 5.72 -0.62
CA ALA A 23 -18.80 6.23 -0.78
C ALA A 23 -19.55 6.34 0.56
N LYS A 24 -19.19 5.55 1.57
CA LYS A 24 -19.80 5.58 2.91
C LYS A 24 -19.21 6.66 3.82
N VAL A 25 -18.12 7.30 3.41
CA VAL A 25 -17.53 8.42 4.14
C VAL A 25 -18.19 9.71 3.65
N GLU A 26 -18.87 10.39 4.56
CA GLU A 26 -19.54 11.65 4.26
C GLU A 26 -18.51 12.71 3.88
N SER A 27 -17.48 12.89 4.72
CA SER A 27 -16.35 13.77 4.45
C SER A 27 -15.06 13.20 5.03
N PHE A 28 -14.05 13.07 4.20
CA PHE A 28 -12.69 12.67 4.61
C PHE A 28 -12.04 13.75 5.50
N ALA A 29 -12.34 15.02 5.25
CA ALA A 29 -11.80 16.14 6.01
C ALA A 29 -12.24 16.14 7.49
N GLN A 30 -13.31 15.44 7.85
CA GLN A 30 -13.75 15.29 9.24
C GLN A 30 -12.99 14.18 9.99
N ILE A 31 -12.37 13.24 9.28
CA ILE A 31 -11.78 12.03 9.87
C ILE A 31 -10.27 11.91 9.64
N LEU A 32 -9.72 12.57 8.63
CA LEU A 32 -8.29 12.51 8.30
C LEU A 32 -7.65 13.89 8.31
N PRO A 33 -6.36 14.01 8.64
CA PRO A 33 -5.60 15.25 8.48
C PRO A 33 -5.58 15.70 7.02
N LYS A 34 -5.74 17.00 6.78
CA LYS A 34 -5.68 17.57 5.43
C LYS A 34 -4.34 17.23 4.75
N GLY A 35 -4.41 16.89 3.47
CA GLY A 35 -3.23 16.53 2.67
C GLY A 35 -2.75 15.09 2.87
N THR A 36 -3.42 14.27 3.69
CA THR A 36 -3.15 12.83 3.77
C THR A 36 -3.24 12.23 2.36
N ARG A 37 -2.31 11.33 2.01
CA ARG A 37 -2.38 10.58 0.76
C ARG A 37 -3.36 9.42 0.91
N VAL A 38 -4.33 9.37 0.00
CA VAL A 38 -5.34 8.33 -0.06
C VAL A 38 -5.12 7.49 -1.32
N TYR A 39 -4.79 6.23 -1.13
CA TYR A 39 -4.73 5.28 -2.23
C TYR A 39 -6.13 4.77 -2.55
N ILE A 40 -6.40 4.56 -3.83
CA ILE A 40 -7.68 3.99 -4.29
C ILE A 40 -7.38 2.64 -4.92
N ALA A 41 -7.71 1.57 -4.20
CA ALA A 41 -7.49 0.22 -4.69
C ALA A 41 -8.47 -0.13 -5.81
N HIS A 42 -7.93 -0.60 -6.93
CA HIS A 42 -8.65 -1.16 -8.05
C HIS A 42 -8.40 -2.67 -8.04
N LEU A 43 -9.38 -3.45 -7.58
CA LEU A 43 -9.19 -4.85 -7.21
C LEU A 43 -9.48 -5.82 -8.36
N SER A 44 -10.37 -5.46 -9.28
CA SER A 44 -10.77 -6.35 -10.38
C SER A 44 -11.23 -5.59 -11.62
N GLU A 45 -11.26 -6.28 -12.76
CA GLU A 45 -11.78 -5.79 -14.03
C GLU A 45 -13.28 -5.45 -14.01
N LYS A 46 -14.00 -5.90 -12.99
CA LYS A 46 -15.44 -5.61 -12.82
C LYS A 46 -15.70 -4.22 -12.25
N GLU A 47 -14.68 -3.58 -11.68
CA GLU A 47 -14.77 -2.22 -11.17
C GLU A 47 -14.67 -1.23 -12.33
N ASP A 48 -15.72 -0.41 -12.51
CA ASP A 48 -15.76 0.58 -13.58
C ASP A 48 -14.76 1.72 -13.33
N ILE A 49 -13.93 2.02 -14.33
CA ILE A 49 -12.95 3.11 -14.26
C ILE A 49 -13.59 4.46 -13.96
N LYS A 50 -14.80 4.74 -14.43
CA LYS A 50 -15.51 5.98 -14.14
C LYS A 50 -15.83 6.12 -12.65
N THR A 51 -16.20 5.03 -12.00
CA THR A 51 -16.41 4.99 -10.54
C THR A 51 -15.10 5.23 -9.78
N MET A 52 -14.00 4.68 -10.27
CA MET A 52 -12.66 4.90 -9.70
C MET A 52 -12.26 6.37 -9.82
N VAL A 53 -12.43 6.97 -11.00
CA VAL A 53 -12.11 8.40 -11.27
C VAL A 53 -13.03 9.33 -10.47
N ALA A 54 -14.32 9.06 -10.39
CA ALA A 54 -15.26 9.85 -9.58
C ALA A 54 -14.89 9.81 -8.08
N THR A 55 -14.44 8.65 -7.57
CA THR A 55 -13.93 8.52 -6.21
C THR A 55 -12.67 9.35 -6.01
N ALA A 56 -11.75 9.32 -6.95
CA ALA A 56 -10.53 10.12 -6.93
C ALA A 56 -10.84 11.62 -6.92
N LYS A 57 -11.76 12.06 -7.76
CA LYS A 57 -12.23 13.44 -7.84
C LYS A 57 -12.80 13.93 -6.51
N LYS A 58 -13.75 13.19 -5.91
CA LYS A 58 -14.33 13.50 -4.60
C LYS A 58 -13.25 13.71 -3.54
N ILE A 59 -12.30 12.78 -3.44
CA ILE A 59 -11.23 12.82 -2.42
C ILE A 59 -10.28 13.99 -2.68
N ASN A 60 -9.93 14.26 -3.95
CA ASN A 60 -9.07 15.39 -4.32
C ASN A 60 -9.74 16.73 -4.01
N GLU A 61 -11.03 16.90 -4.32
CA GLU A 61 -11.81 18.12 -4.03
C GLU A 61 -11.90 18.43 -2.53
N GLU A 62 -11.82 17.40 -1.65
CA GLU A 62 -11.71 17.59 -0.20
C GLU A 62 -10.28 17.97 0.27
N GLY A 63 -9.31 18.09 -0.65
CA GLY A 63 -7.95 18.55 -0.38
C GLY A 63 -6.96 17.45 0.00
N PHE A 64 -7.23 16.22 -0.40
CA PHE A 64 -6.36 15.06 -0.19
C PHE A 64 -5.50 14.78 -1.42
N LYS A 65 -4.34 14.16 -1.22
CA LYS A 65 -3.48 13.64 -2.30
C LYS A 65 -3.99 12.28 -2.71
N VAL A 66 -4.33 12.10 -3.98
CA VAL A 66 -4.93 10.86 -4.47
C VAL A 66 -3.90 10.03 -5.24
N MET A 67 -3.85 8.74 -4.93
CA MET A 67 -2.96 7.77 -5.58
C MET A 67 -3.75 6.53 -6.00
N PRO A 68 -4.34 6.50 -7.22
CA PRO A 68 -5.04 5.32 -7.71
C PRO A 68 -4.07 4.17 -8.01
N HIS A 69 -4.57 2.95 -7.88
CA HIS A 69 -3.91 1.76 -8.36
C HIS A 69 -4.06 1.63 -9.89
N PHE A 70 -2.98 1.22 -10.53
CA PHE A 70 -2.95 0.78 -11.93
C PHE A 70 -2.54 -0.69 -11.95
N PRO A 71 -3.51 -1.63 -11.85
CA PRO A 71 -3.22 -3.05 -11.87
C PRO A 71 -3.01 -3.54 -13.31
N ALA A 72 -1.78 -3.93 -13.64
CA ALA A 72 -1.33 -4.26 -14.99
C ALA A 72 -2.22 -5.33 -15.65
N ARG A 73 -2.52 -6.41 -14.93
CA ARG A 73 -3.19 -7.58 -15.48
C ARG A 73 -4.61 -7.34 -15.99
N ILE A 74 -5.27 -6.25 -15.55
CA ILE A 74 -6.61 -5.87 -16.02
C ILE A 74 -6.61 -4.78 -17.09
N ILE A 75 -5.46 -4.22 -17.41
CA ILE A 75 -5.28 -3.20 -18.46
C ILE A 75 -4.91 -3.91 -19.76
N LYS A 76 -5.81 -3.85 -20.75
CA LYS A 76 -5.70 -4.68 -21.96
C LYS A 76 -4.54 -4.29 -22.88
N ASN A 77 -4.29 -2.98 -23.02
CA ASN A 77 -3.29 -2.46 -23.94
C ASN A 77 -2.89 -1.03 -23.61
N LYS A 78 -1.89 -0.52 -24.34
CA LYS A 78 -1.36 0.84 -24.20
C LYS A 78 -2.42 1.94 -24.39
N SER A 79 -3.41 1.72 -25.29
CA SER A 79 -4.48 2.70 -25.52
C SER A 79 -5.38 2.83 -24.28
N MET A 80 -5.80 1.72 -23.67
CA MET A 80 -6.59 1.73 -22.43
C MET A 80 -5.82 2.35 -21.26
N LEU A 81 -4.52 2.08 -21.14
CA LEU A 81 -3.68 2.71 -20.13
C LEU A 81 -3.63 4.24 -20.32
N SER A 82 -3.43 4.71 -21.56
CA SER A 82 -3.43 6.13 -21.89
C SER A 82 -4.77 6.80 -21.59
N GLU A 83 -5.87 6.13 -21.88
CA GLU A 83 -7.22 6.60 -21.55
C GLU A 83 -7.40 6.75 -20.02
N TRP A 84 -7.04 5.74 -19.23
CA TRP A 84 -7.14 5.80 -17.78
C TRP A 84 -6.29 6.93 -17.18
N ILE A 85 -5.05 7.09 -17.65
CA ILE A 85 -4.18 8.19 -17.25
C ILE A 85 -4.86 9.53 -17.52
N SER A 86 -5.39 9.72 -18.75
CA SER A 86 -6.06 10.96 -19.15
C SER A 86 -7.30 11.25 -18.31
N MET A 87 -8.13 10.24 -18.02
CA MET A 87 -9.31 10.39 -17.17
C MET A 87 -8.93 10.84 -15.76
N TYR A 88 -7.96 10.17 -15.13
CA TYR A 88 -7.50 10.55 -13.79
C TYR A 88 -6.92 11.95 -13.73
N GLN A 89 -6.12 12.35 -14.72
CA GLN A 89 -5.54 13.69 -14.76
C GLN A 89 -6.59 14.78 -15.01
N ASN A 90 -7.42 14.60 -16.03
CA ASN A 90 -8.34 15.66 -16.48
C ASN A 90 -9.55 15.83 -15.56
N GLU A 91 -10.05 14.73 -14.95
CA GLU A 91 -11.25 14.76 -14.16
C GLU A 91 -10.99 14.84 -12.65
N ALA A 92 -9.84 14.31 -12.18
CA ALA A 92 -9.54 14.20 -10.76
C ALA A 92 -8.20 14.83 -10.36
N ASN A 93 -7.51 15.52 -11.28
CA ASN A 93 -6.23 16.20 -11.04
C ASN A 93 -5.18 15.29 -10.37
N VAL A 94 -5.11 14.03 -10.82
CA VAL A 94 -4.19 13.03 -10.28
C VAL A 94 -2.84 13.10 -10.98
N ASP A 95 -1.77 13.19 -10.20
CA ASP A 95 -0.38 13.18 -10.65
C ASP A 95 0.48 12.11 -9.93
N GLN A 96 -0.18 11.16 -9.26
CA GLN A 96 0.45 10.09 -8.50
C GLN A 96 -0.23 8.75 -8.82
N ALA A 97 0.54 7.66 -8.81
CA ALA A 97 0.01 6.32 -9.06
C ALA A 97 0.74 5.23 -8.27
N LEU A 98 0.01 4.17 -7.89
CA LEU A 98 0.60 2.90 -7.46
C LEU A 98 0.51 1.91 -8.62
N LEU A 99 1.68 1.45 -9.09
CA LEU A 99 1.83 0.51 -10.20
C LEU A 99 2.08 -0.89 -9.65
N LEU A 100 1.19 -1.82 -9.94
CA LEU A 100 1.25 -3.20 -9.43
C LEU A 100 0.80 -4.19 -10.52
N ALA A 101 1.08 -5.48 -10.32
CA ALA A 101 0.56 -6.51 -11.21
C ALA A 101 -0.97 -6.62 -11.10
N GLY A 102 -1.49 -6.51 -9.88
CA GLY A 102 -2.90 -6.73 -9.53
C GLY A 102 -3.13 -8.13 -8.96
N GLY A 103 -4.29 -8.32 -8.31
CA GLY A 103 -4.66 -9.58 -7.66
C GLY A 103 -5.31 -10.61 -8.62
N SER A 104 -5.55 -10.26 -9.90
CA SER A 104 -6.08 -11.20 -10.89
C SER A 104 -5.06 -12.28 -11.22
N SER A 105 -5.49 -13.55 -11.27
CA SER A 105 -4.69 -14.64 -11.82
C SER A 105 -4.56 -14.55 -13.33
N ASP A 106 -5.56 -13.96 -14.01
CA ASP A 106 -5.62 -13.85 -15.45
C ASP A 106 -5.00 -12.54 -15.92
N VAL A 107 -4.23 -12.60 -16.98
CA VAL A 107 -3.68 -11.44 -17.69
C VAL A 107 -4.61 -11.14 -18.87
N LEU A 108 -5.38 -10.05 -18.78
CA LEU A 108 -6.41 -9.71 -19.77
C LEU A 108 -5.85 -9.08 -21.04
N GLY A 109 -4.56 -8.73 -21.06
CA GLY A 109 -3.94 -8.02 -22.18
C GLY A 109 -2.44 -8.14 -22.25
N GLU A 110 -1.78 -7.03 -22.57
CA GLU A 110 -0.34 -6.97 -22.85
C GLU A 110 0.53 -6.90 -21.58
N PHE A 111 -0.06 -6.60 -20.41
CA PHE A 111 0.69 -6.26 -19.21
C PHE A 111 0.50 -7.32 -18.12
N ASP A 112 1.51 -8.12 -17.83
CA ASP A 112 1.53 -9.11 -16.75
C ASP A 112 2.12 -8.56 -15.44
N SER A 113 2.82 -7.43 -15.49
CA SER A 113 3.58 -6.86 -14.39
C SER A 113 3.59 -5.33 -14.41
N SER A 114 3.87 -4.73 -13.26
CA SER A 114 4.07 -3.27 -13.16
C SER A 114 5.25 -2.78 -13.99
N ILE A 115 6.26 -3.61 -14.24
CA ILE A 115 7.40 -3.28 -15.09
C ILE A 115 6.92 -2.96 -16.51
N LYS A 116 6.06 -3.78 -17.08
CA LYS A 116 5.50 -3.54 -18.42
C LYS A 116 4.67 -2.27 -18.51
N LEU A 117 3.97 -1.89 -17.43
CA LEU A 117 3.30 -0.58 -17.38
C LEU A 117 4.31 0.57 -17.42
N ILE A 118 5.37 0.47 -16.64
CA ILE A 118 6.42 1.49 -16.55
C ILE A 118 7.16 1.62 -17.90
N GLU A 119 7.47 0.51 -18.55
CA GLU A 119 8.15 0.47 -19.86
C GLU A 119 7.38 1.14 -20.98
N THR A 120 6.06 1.35 -20.83
CA THR A 120 5.28 2.14 -21.80
C THR A 120 5.75 3.59 -21.90
N GLY A 121 6.37 4.14 -20.84
CA GLY A 121 6.77 5.54 -20.73
C GLY A 121 5.60 6.52 -20.57
N LEU A 122 4.36 6.04 -20.51
CA LEU A 122 3.16 6.91 -20.49
C LEU A 122 3.05 7.73 -19.20
N PHE A 123 3.47 7.21 -18.06
CA PHE A 123 3.44 7.96 -16.80
C PHE A 123 4.43 9.12 -16.79
N ASP A 124 5.64 8.91 -17.30
CA ASP A 124 6.64 9.98 -17.45
C ASP A 124 6.18 11.03 -18.47
N GLN A 125 5.66 10.60 -19.63
CA GLN A 125 5.09 11.48 -20.65
C GLN A 125 3.92 12.31 -20.12
N ALA A 126 3.10 11.74 -19.26
CA ALA A 126 1.98 12.41 -18.60
C ALA A 126 2.43 13.30 -17.42
N GLY A 127 3.71 13.29 -17.05
CA GLY A 127 4.29 14.13 -16.01
C GLY A 127 3.88 13.76 -14.60
N PHE A 128 3.69 12.47 -14.33
CA PHE A 128 3.42 11.98 -12.98
C PHE A 128 4.55 12.38 -12.03
N LYS A 129 4.19 12.94 -10.88
CA LYS A 129 5.15 13.43 -9.87
C LYS A 129 5.59 12.34 -8.90
N ARG A 130 4.78 11.26 -8.79
CA ARG A 130 5.04 10.18 -7.86
C ARG A 130 4.53 8.84 -8.42
N LEU A 131 5.44 7.86 -8.46
CA LEU A 131 5.14 6.50 -8.89
C LEU A 131 5.53 5.53 -7.79
N HIS A 132 4.55 4.95 -7.13
CA HIS A 132 4.81 3.90 -6.15
C HIS A 132 4.72 2.53 -6.80
N VAL A 133 5.41 1.57 -6.22
CA VAL A 133 5.44 0.17 -6.68
C VAL A 133 5.19 -0.77 -5.51
N ALA A 134 4.64 -1.95 -5.79
CA ALA A 134 4.37 -2.93 -4.75
C ALA A 134 5.65 -3.57 -4.18
N GLY A 135 5.64 -3.82 -2.86
CA GLY A 135 6.66 -4.57 -2.14
C GLY A 135 6.06 -5.70 -1.31
N HIS A 136 6.81 -6.78 -1.13
CA HIS A 136 6.35 -8.02 -0.49
C HIS A 136 7.35 -8.46 0.60
N PRO A 137 7.26 -7.90 1.83
CA PRO A 137 8.21 -8.23 2.92
C PRO A 137 8.20 -9.70 3.32
N GLU A 138 7.10 -10.40 3.05
CA GLU A 138 6.94 -11.82 3.36
C GLU A 138 7.05 -12.75 2.14
N GLY A 139 7.51 -12.21 1.00
CA GLY A 139 7.46 -12.88 -0.29
C GLY A 139 6.08 -12.81 -0.94
N SER A 140 5.95 -13.41 -2.10
CA SER A 140 4.70 -13.53 -2.85
C SER A 140 4.72 -14.80 -3.67
N ILE A 141 3.82 -15.74 -3.39
CA ILE A 141 3.70 -17.00 -4.15
C ILE A 141 3.29 -16.75 -5.61
N ASP A 142 2.59 -15.63 -5.88
CA ASP A 142 2.25 -15.21 -7.25
C ASP A 142 3.50 -14.81 -8.07
N ILE A 143 4.50 -14.25 -7.41
CA ILE A 143 5.75 -13.80 -8.05
C ILE A 143 6.81 -14.90 -8.04
N ASP A 144 6.98 -15.57 -6.90
CA ASP A 144 7.92 -16.64 -6.66
C ASP A 144 7.17 -17.91 -6.19
N PRO A 145 6.62 -18.73 -7.12
CA PRO A 145 5.80 -19.91 -6.80
C PRO A 145 6.54 -21.00 -6.00
N ASP A 146 7.86 -21.00 -6.03
CA ASP A 146 8.72 -21.88 -5.24
C ASP A 146 8.86 -21.44 -3.78
N GLY A 147 8.25 -20.31 -3.40
CA GLY A 147 8.36 -19.71 -2.08
C GLY A 147 9.67 -18.94 -1.85
N GLY A 148 10.47 -18.73 -2.91
CA GLY A 148 11.67 -17.91 -2.89
C GLY A 148 11.40 -16.41 -2.89
N ILE A 149 12.42 -15.64 -3.27
CA ILE A 149 12.35 -14.17 -3.40
C ILE A 149 13.07 -13.69 -4.66
N LYS A 150 13.44 -14.58 -5.56
CA LYS A 150 14.30 -14.26 -6.70
C LYS A 150 13.64 -13.27 -7.66
N ASN A 151 12.45 -13.60 -8.15
CA ASN A 151 11.76 -12.76 -9.11
C ASN A 151 11.32 -11.41 -8.48
N ALA A 152 10.89 -11.43 -7.22
CA ALA A 152 10.57 -10.21 -6.47
C ALA A 152 11.80 -9.31 -6.32
N SER A 153 12.97 -9.87 -6.02
CA SER A 153 14.24 -9.14 -5.89
C SER A 153 14.71 -8.56 -7.23
N GLU A 154 14.64 -9.34 -8.31
CA GLU A 154 14.96 -8.88 -9.67
C GLU A 154 14.04 -7.73 -10.10
N ALA A 155 12.73 -7.84 -9.81
CA ALA A 155 11.78 -6.79 -10.09
C ALA A 155 12.07 -5.50 -9.31
N LEU A 156 12.47 -5.60 -8.04
CA LEU A 156 12.86 -4.43 -7.24
C LEU A 156 14.16 -3.81 -7.75
N SER A 157 15.15 -4.62 -8.13
CA SER A 157 16.40 -4.13 -8.74
C SER A 157 16.15 -3.38 -10.03
N TRP A 158 15.27 -3.88 -10.89
CA TRP A 158 14.87 -3.17 -12.11
C TRP A 158 14.21 -1.82 -11.79
N LYS A 159 13.32 -1.77 -10.79
CA LYS A 159 12.64 -0.55 -10.34
C LYS A 159 13.63 0.45 -9.72
N GLN A 160 14.65 -0.03 -9.01
CA GLN A 160 15.74 0.80 -8.52
C GLN A 160 16.51 1.47 -9.67
N GLU A 161 16.81 0.74 -10.75
CA GLU A 161 17.45 1.34 -11.93
C GLU A 161 16.52 2.31 -12.66
N PHE A 162 15.21 2.03 -12.69
CA PHE A 162 14.23 2.97 -13.24
C PHE A 162 14.16 4.26 -12.41
N SER A 163 14.23 4.19 -11.09
CA SER A 163 14.17 5.38 -10.22
C SER A 163 15.26 6.40 -10.47
N LYS A 164 16.39 5.97 -11.06
CA LYS A 164 17.52 6.85 -11.42
C LYS A 164 17.29 7.68 -12.71
N ARG A 165 16.27 7.35 -13.49
CA ARG A 165 16.02 7.94 -14.82
C ARG A 165 14.63 8.57 -14.99
N THR A 166 13.76 8.43 -14.01
CA THR A 166 12.45 9.09 -13.98
C THR A 166 12.51 10.36 -13.13
N ASP A 167 11.74 11.39 -13.50
CA ASP A 167 11.55 12.58 -12.68
C ASP A 167 10.55 12.37 -11.55
N ALA A 168 9.82 11.24 -11.55
CA ALA A 168 8.86 10.90 -10.51
C ALA A 168 9.55 10.41 -9.24
N GLN A 169 9.08 10.89 -8.08
CA GLN A 169 9.51 10.35 -6.80
C GLN A 169 8.95 8.93 -6.64
N MET A 170 9.82 7.96 -6.39
CA MET A 170 9.42 6.57 -6.20
C MET A 170 9.37 6.19 -4.71
N ALA A 171 8.48 5.26 -4.37
CA ALA A 171 8.49 4.53 -3.10
C ALA A 171 7.94 3.11 -3.30
N ILE A 172 8.30 2.22 -2.39
CA ILE A 172 7.79 0.85 -2.32
C ILE A 172 6.64 0.84 -1.32
N ALA A 173 5.39 0.71 -1.78
CA ALA A 173 4.25 0.47 -0.91
C ALA A 173 4.11 -1.03 -0.67
N THR A 174 4.25 -1.48 0.59
CA THR A 174 4.23 -2.92 0.87
C THR A 174 2.83 -3.43 1.15
N GLN A 175 2.64 -4.74 0.96
CA GLN A 175 1.52 -5.45 1.56
C GLN A 175 1.60 -5.31 3.10
N PHE A 176 0.45 -5.37 3.79
CA PHE A 176 0.44 -5.32 5.26
C PHE A 176 1.05 -6.57 5.87
N CYS A 177 1.69 -6.39 7.02
CA CYS A 177 2.40 -7.43 7.77
C CYS A 177 2.03 -7.32 9.25
N PHE A 178 2.37 -8.37 10.03
CA PHE A 178 2.11 -8.41 11.48
C PHE A 178 3.38 -8.62 12.32
N ASP A 179 4.55 -8.79 11.70
CA ASP A 179 5.82 -9.11 12.34
C ASP A 179 6.87 -8.02 12.01
N ALA A 180 7.15 -7.16 13.01
CA ALA A 180 8.08 -6.04 12.84
C ALA A 180 9.52 -6.50 12.58
N ASP A 181 9.95 -7.63 13.17
CA ASP A 181 11.29 -8.18 12.97
C ASP A 181 11.46 -8.71 11.54
N ALA A 182 10.43 -9.38 11.01
CA ALA A 182 10.43 -9.86 9.63
C ALA A 182 10.53 -8.69 8.63
N VAL A 183 9.74 -7.64 8.85
CA VAL A 183 9.78 -6.42 8.02
C VAL A 183 11.15 -5.75 8.08
N SER A 184 11.72 -5.57 9.27
CA SER A 184 13.04 -4.95 9.44
C SER A 184 14.13 -5.76 8.74
N LYS A 185 14.12 -7.08 8.87
CA LYS A 185 15.06 -7.99 8.17
C LYS A 185 14.94 -7.85 6.65
N TRP A 186 13.71 -7.83 6.12
CA TRP A 186 13.47 -7.65 4.69
C TRP A 186 13.98 -6.28 4.21
N ALA A 187 13.64 -5.19 4.90
CA ALA A 187 14.08 -3.85 4.54
C ALA A 187 15.61 -3.74 4.49
N ASN A 188 16.30 -4.33 5.49
CA ASN A 188 17.76 -4.40 5.49
C ASN A 188 18.30 -5.30 4.36
N SER A 189 17.63 -6.41 4.04
CA SER A 189 18.08 -7.30 2.97
C SER A 189 18.04 -6.62 1.60
N ILE A 190 16.97 -5.90 1.27
CA ILE A 190 16.87 -5.17 0.00
C ILE A 190 17.86 -4.00 -0.06
N LYS A 191 18.05 -3.27 1.04
CA LYS A 191 19.07 -2.21 1.14
C LYS A 191 20.48 -2.77 0.85
N ASN A 192 20.82 -3.91 1.41
CA ASN A 192 22.12 -4.57 1.19
C ASN A 192 22.33 -5.01 -0.27
N THR A 193 21.27 -5.11 -1.06
CA THR A 193 21.34 -5.34 -2.52
C THR A 193 21.33 -4.05 -3.34
N GLY A 194 21.41 -2.88 -2.70
CA GLY A 194 21.45 -1.57 -3.36
C GLY A 194 20.09 -0.99 -3.70
N ILE A 195 19.02 -1.45 -3.05
CA ILE A 195 17.68 -0.86 -3.18
C ILE A 195 17.54 0.28 -2.17
N ASP A 196 17.58 1.52 -2.66
CA ASP A 196 17.47 2.73 -1.84
C ASP A 196 16.10 3.42 -1.97
N ILE A 197 15.18 2.89 -2.78
CA ILE A 197 13.82 3.40 -2.89
C ILE A 197 13.15 3.38 -1.51
N PRO A 198 12.58 4.51 -1.02
CA PRO A 198 11.92 4.57 0.28
C PRO A 198 10.78 3.56 0.42
N ILE A 199 10.58 3.04 1.63
CA ILE A 199 9.55 2.04 1.93
C ILE A 199 8.39 2.71 2.66
N HIS A 200 7.18 2.59 2.11
CA HIS A 200 5.93 2.88 2.78
C HIS A 200 5.35 1.56 3.27
N ILE A 201 5.49 1.31 4.57
CA ILE A 201 5.17 0.01 5.16
C ILE A 201 3.68 -0.16 5.38
N GLY A 202 3.12 -1.24 4.84
CA GLY A 202 1.73 -1.61 4.98
C GLY A 202 1.38 -2.10 6.39
N ILE A 203 0.37 -1.50 7.00
CA ILE A 203 -0.12 -1.84 8.33
C ILE A 203 -1.63 -2.06 8.28
N ALA A 204 -2.10 -3.23 8.70
CA ALA A 204 -3.52 -3.48 8.84
C ALA A 204 -4.09 -2.62 9.98
N GLY A 205 -5.08 -1.78 9.69
CA GLY A 205 -5.81 -1.00 10.69
C GLY A 205 -6.58 -1.88 11.68
N PRO A 206 -7.15 -1.29 12.73
CA PRO A 206 -7.93 -2.04 13.71
C PRO A 206 -9.08 -2.81 13.05
N ALA A 207 -9.23 -4.08 13.42
CA ALA A 207 -10.29 -4.94 12.89
C ALA A 207 -10.59 -6.13 13.82
N LYS A 208 -11.72 -6.79 13.59
CA LYS A 208 -12.00 -8.09 14.22
C LYS A 208 -10.99 -9.13 13.71
N LEU A 209 -10.53 -10.01 14.60
CA LEU A 209 -9.52 -11.02 14.26
C LEU A 209 -9.94 -11.91 13.08
N GLN A 210 -11.23 -12.30 13.04
CA GLN A 210 -11.77 -13.08 11.92
C GLN A 210 -11.67 -12.36 10.57
N THR A 211 -11.93 -11.05 10.56
CA THR A 211 -11.80 -10.21 9.37
C THR A 211 -10.34 -10.16 8.91
N LEU A 212 -9.41 -9.96 9.84
CA LEU A 212 -7.96 -9.96 9.53
C LEU A 212 -7.51 -11.30 8.96
N LEU A 213 -7.90 -12.42 9.57
CA LEU A 213 -7.56 -13.76 9.07
C LEU A 213 -8.06 -13.97 7.65
N LYS A 214 -9.32 -13.58 7.36
CA LYS A 214 -9.89 -13.68 6.02
C LYS A 214 -9.06 -12.87 5.02
N PHE A 215 -8.86 -11.58 5.25
CA PHE A 215 -8.08 -10.73 4.34
C PHE A 215 -6.62 -11.17 4.21
N SER A 216 -6.01 -11.67 5.29
CA SER A 216 -4.64 -12.19 5.24
C SER A 216 -4.51 -13.37 4.27
N ILE A 217 -5.48 -14.27 4.26
CA ILE A 217 -5.52 -15.41 3.32
C ILE A 217 -5.73 -14.90 1.89
N GLU A 218 -6.70 -14.00 1.68
CA GLU A 218 -7.01 -13.42 0.36
C GLU A 218 -5.82 -12.63 -0.23
N CYS A 219 -5.05 -11.96 0.62
CA CYS A 219 -3.86 -11.19 0.23
C CYS A 219 -2.56 -12.01 0.21
N GLY A 220 -2.62 -13.33 0.46
CA GLY A 220 -1.44 -14.18 0.44
C GLY A 220 -0.44 -13.91 1.55
N ILE A 221 -0.87 -13.32 2.69
CA ILE A 221 -0.03 -13.13 3.87
C ILE A 221 0.34 -14.50 4.44
N GLY A 222 1.60 -14.78 4.56
CA GLY A 222 2.11 -16.10 4.95
C GLY A 222 2.72 -16.13 6.36
N PRO A 223 4.02 -15.87 6.49
CA PRO A 223 4.78 -16.12 7.72
C PRO A 223 4.26 -15.40 8.95
N SER A 224 3.79 -14.14 8.85
CA SER A 224 3.30 -13.39 10.02
C SER A 224 1.88 -13.76 10.46
N MET A 225 1.17 -14.61 9.71
CA MET A 225 -0.09 -15.22 10.16
C MET A 225 0.01 -15.92 11.51
N LYS A 226 1.21 -16.44 11.85
CA LYS A 226 1.49 -17.00 13.19
C LYS A 226 1.20 -16.02 14.34
N VAL A 227 1.38 -14.71 14.11
CA VAL A 227 1.07 -13.66 15.10
C VAL A 227 -0.43 -13.61 15.37
N LEU A 228 -1.26 -13.62 14.32
CA LEU A 228 -2.72 -13.65 14.43
C LEU A 228 -3.22 -14.95 15.03
N THR A 229 -2.68 -16.11 14.64
CA THR A 229 -3.06 -17.41 15.19
C THR A 229 -2.66 -17.57 16.65
N LYS A 230 -1.52 -17.03 17.08
CA LYS A 230 -1.14 -16.97 18.50
C LYS A 230 -2.13 -16.12 19.29
N ARG A 231 -2.55 -14.95 18.73
CA ARG A 231 -3.57 -14.11 19.34
C ARG A 231 -4.92 -14.81 19.45
N ALA A 232 -5.29 -15.61 18.44
CA ALA A 232 -6.54 -16.39 18.45
C ALA A 232 -6.61 -17.44 19.54
N LYS A 233 -5.48 -17.93 20.05
CA LYS A 233 -5.40 -18.89 21.18
C LYS A 233 -5.55 -18.21 22.54
N ASP A 234 -5.41 -16.90 22.62
CA ASP A 234 -5.59 -16.12 23.84
C ASP A 234 -7.06 -15.64 23.91
N ILE A 235 -7.87 -16.31 24.77
CA ILE A 235 -9.29 -16.04 24.90
C ILE A 235 -9.56 -14.57 25.27
N THR A 236 -8.69 -13.95 26.04
CA THR A 236 -8.85 -12.55 26.46
C THR A 236 -8.64 -11.60 25.28
N LYS A 237 -7.74 -11.93 24.37
CA LYS A 237 -7.44 -11.15 23.16
C LYS A 237 -8.39 -11.44 22.00
N LEU A 238 -9.01 -12.64 21.99
CA LEU A 238 -9.93 -13.05 20.92
C LEU A 238 -11.18 -12.17 20.86
N LEU A 239 -11.68 -11.73 22.01
CA LEU A 239 -12.89 -10.92 22.14
C LEU A 239 -12.64 -9.44 21.83
N LEU A 240 -11.40 -8.98 21.89
CA LEU A 240 -11.03 -7.59 21.62
C LEU A 240 -10.63 -7.39 20.15
N PRO A 241 -11.05 -6.28 19.53
CA PRO A 241 -10.53 -5.92 18.23
C PRO A 241 -8.99 -5.87 18.23
N TYR A 242 -8.38 -6.33 17.15
CA TYR A 242 -6.96 -6.13 16.93
C TYR A 242 -6.68 -4.63 16.77
N LYS A 243 -5.61 -4.15 17.41
CA LYS A 243 -5.01 -2.84 17.18
C LYS A 243 -3.55 -3.05 16.77
N PRO A 244 -3.01 -2.36 15.76
CA PRO A 244 -1.63 -2.58 15.26
C PRO A 244 -0.55 -1.94 16.15
N THR A 245 -0.82 -1.74 17.44
CA THR A 245 0.10 -1.05 18.36
C THR A 245 1.44 -1.77 18.49
N GLU A 246 1.42 -3.12 18.64
CA GLU A 246 2.64 -3.92 18.84
C GLU A 246 3.57 -3.84 17.62
N ILE A 247 3.03 -3.94 16.40
CA ILE A 247 3.87 -3.85 15.19
C ILE A 247 4.37 -2.43 14.95
N LEU A 248 3.56 -1.39 15.18
CA LEU A 248 3.98 0.01 15.03
C LEU A 248 5.10 0.34 16.03
N GLU A 249 4.97 -0.08 17.29
CA GLU A 249 5.98 0.11 18.32
C GLU A 249 7.27 -0.64 17.98
N GLY A 250 7.16 -1.89 17.49
CA GLY A 250 8.29 -2.68 17.04
C GLY A 250 9.06 -2.02 15.89
N LEU A 251 8.36 -1.58 14.85
CA LEU A 251 8.96 -0.90 13.70
C LEU A 251 9.59 0.44 14.07
N ALA A 252 8.92 1.23 14.92
CA ALA A 252 9.46 2.49 15.41
C ALA A 252 10.75 2.28 16.22
N ASN A 253 10.82 1.23 17.06
CA ASN A 253 12.03 0.86 17.78
C ASN A 253 13.15 0.39 16.84
N HIS A 254 12.83 -0.38 15.77
CA HIS A 254 13.82 -0.73 14.76
C HIS A 254 14.38 0.50 14.05
N LYS A 255 13.52 1.46 13.69
CA LYS A 255 13.95 2.72 13.04
C LYS A 255 14.85 3.58 13.94
N ILE A 256 14.62 3.58 15.26
CA ILE A 256 15.51 4.26 16.21
C ILE A 256 16.88 3.57 16.31
N LYS A 257 16.90 2.24 16.36
CA LYS A 257 18.14 1.45 16.44
C LYS A 257 18.96 1.52 15.16
N ASP A 258 18.28 1.60 14.03
CA ASP A 258 18.86 1.70 12.70
C ASP A 258 18.20 2.87 11.95
N PRO A 259 18.70 4.11 12.11
CA PRO A 259 18.19 5.30 11.40
C PRO A 259 18.28 5.18 9.88
N GLU A 260 19.21 4.36 9.39
CA GLU A 260 19.39 4.08 7.98
C GLU A 260 18.37 3.08 7.40
N LEU A 261 17.54 2.47 8.24
CA LEU A 261 16.44 1.63 7.80
C LEU A 261 15.48 2.43 6.91
N ASN A 262 15.31 2.01 5.66
CA ASN A 262 14.69 2.81 4.60
C ASN A 262 13.15 2.87 4.67
N ILE A 263 12.57 2.65 5.88
CA ILE A 263 11.15 2.85 6.15
C ILE A 263 10.90 4.35 6.34
N GLU A 264 10.20 4.95 5.37
CA GLU A 264 9.91 6.39 5.35
C GLU A 264 8.53 6.70 5.93
N GLN A 265 7.52 5.88 5.64
CA GLN A 265 6.13 6.19 5.92
C GLN A 265 5.33 4.94 6.27
N VAL A 266 4.27 5.11 7.08
CA VAL A 266 3.25 4.07 7.30
C VAL A 266 2.12 4.23 6.30
N HIS A 267 1.67 3.11 5.72
CA HIS A 267 0.50 3.02 4.87
C HIS A 267 -0.56 2.13 5.52
N PHE A 268 -1.71 2.68 5.88
CA PHE A 268 -2.78 1.95 6.56
C PHE A 268 -3.75 1.29 5.59
N PHE A 269 -3.97 0.00 5.79
CA PHE A 269 -5.06 -0.78 5.18
C PHE A 269 -6.25 -0.81 6.16
N PRO A 270 -7.35 -0.09 5.92
CA PRO A 270 -8.47 0.02 6.87
C PRO A 270 -9.38 -1.21 6.83
N ILE A 271 -8.83 -2.38 7.16
CA ILE A 271 -9.49 -3.69 7.10
C ILE A 271 -10.80 -3.71 7.91
N GLY A 272 -10.83 -3.06 9.09
CA GLY A 272 -12.03 -2.93 9.91
C GLY A 272 -12.90 -1.72 9.58
N GLY A 273 -12.47 -0.90 8.62
CA GLY A 273 -13.17 0.30 8.16
C GLY A 273 -12.35 1.59 8.29
N ILE A 274 -12.63 2.53 7.38
CA ILE A 274 -11.90 3.80 7.28
C ILE A 274 -12.02 4.60 8.57
N LYS A 275 -13.25 4.79 9.07
CA LYS A 275 -13.50 5.53 10.31
C LYS A 275 -12.79 4.90 11.52
N GLN A 276 -12.85 3.58 11.66
CA GLN A 276 -12.21 2.88 12.78
C GLN A 276 -10.69 3.07 12.75
N THR A 277 -10.07 3.07 11.58
CA THR A 277 -8.64 3.32 11.42
C THR A 277 -8.31 4.78 11.73
N ALA A 278 -9.11 5.73 11.25
CA ALA A 278 -8.95 7.15 11.54
C ALA A 278 -9.09 7.46 13.04
N ASP A 279 -10.07 6.87 13.70
CA ASP A 279 -10.28 7.02 15.16
C ASP A 279 -9.07 6.49 15.94
N TYR A 280 -8.50 5.34 15.53
CA TYR A 280 -7.28 4.79 16.13
C TYR A 280 -6.08 5.71 15.98
N ILE A 281 -5.87 6.27 14.78
CA ILE A 281 -4.79 7.22 14.52
C ILE A 281 -4.98 8.49 15.36
N LYS A 282 -6.21 8.96 15.50
CA LYS A 282 -6.53 10.10 16.36
C LYS A 282 -6.26 9.82 17.84
N GLU A 283 -6.56 8.60 18.31
CA GLU A 283 -6.25 8.14 19.68
C GLU A 283 -4.74 8.19 19.97
N ILE A 284 -3.91 7.79 19.01
CA ILE A 284 -2.44 7.86 19.14
C ILE A 284 -1.93 9.31 19.18
N ASN A 285 -2.59 10.22 18.47
CA ASN A 285 -2.14 11.61 18.33
C ASN A 285 -2.55 12.50 19.53
N GLN A 286 -3.43 12.02 20.39
CA GLN A 286 -3.82 12.68 21.65
C GLN A 286 -2.79 12.42 22.76
#